data_a72189ee335918bb64416967c7da382a
#
_entry.id   a72189ee335918bb64416967c7da382a
#
_cell.length_a   1.000
_cell.length_b   1.000
_cell.length_c   1.000
_cell.angle_alpha   90.00
_cell.angle_beta   90.00
_cell.angle_gamma   90.00
#
_symmetry.space_group_name_H-M   'P 1'
#
loop_
_entity.id
_entity.type
_entity.pdbx_description
1 polymer ?
#
loop_
_entity_poly.entity_id
_entity_poly.type
_entity_poly.pdbx_seq_one_letter_code
_entity_poly.pdbx_strand_id
1 'polypeptide(L)'
;MEKYYKILKQPVVTESTFDLIDEHNKIVFIVDRNANKYQIREAIEQIYNVRIVKVNTMITPAGTKKAYIKLHPSDSAAELAIKLGIF
;
A
#
# COMPACT_ATOMS: atom_id res chain seq x y z
N MET A 1 -12.01 0.90 12.68
CA MET A 1 -11.18 1.58 11.66
C MET A 1 -9.89 2.20 12.19
N GLU A 2 -9.93 2.72 13.38
CA GLU A 2 -8.75 3.36 13.97
C GLU A 2 -7.50 2.45 13.97
N LYS A 3 -7.66 1.17 14.29
CA LYS A 3 -6.54 0.23 14.28
C LYS A 3 -5.88 0.09 12.92
N TYR A 4 -6.64 0.23 11.84
CA TYR A 4 -6.12 0.11 10.48
C TYR A 4 -5.32 1.35 10.08
N TYR A 5 -5.74 2.52 10.52
CA TYR A 5 -5.01 3.76 10.26
C TYR A 5 -3.66 3.80 10.99
N LYS A 6 -3.54 3.10 12.12
CA LYS A 6 -2.25 2.97 12.82
C LYS A 6 -1.27 2.09 12.05
N ILE A 7 -1.78 1.15 11.26
CA ILE A 7 -0.96 0.24 10.46
C ILE A 7 -0.41 0.95 9.22
N LEU A 8 -1.24 1.73 8.54
CA LEU A 8 -0.87 2.45 7.32
C LEU A 8 -0.48 3.88 7.66
N LYS A 9 0.79 4.23 7.46
CA LYS A 9 1.28 5.58 7.82
C LYS A 9 1.11 6.58 6.68
N GLN A 10 1.68 6.29 5.52
CA GLN A 10 1.57 7.19 4.37
C GLN A 10 1.94 6.46 3.07
N PRO A 11 1.39 6.88 1.92
CA PRO A 11 1.81 6.36 0.64
C PRO A 11 3.21 6.90 0.28
N VAL A 12 3.95 6.10 -0.49
CA VAL A 12 5.27 6.51 -1.00
C VAL A 12 5.09 7.02 -2.42
N VAL A 13 5.50 8.26 -2.67
CA VAL A 13 5.32 8.94 -3.96
C VAL A 13 6.67 9.29 -4.56
N THR A 14 7.11 8.50 -5.54
CA THR A 14 8.35 8.72 -6.30
C THR A 14 8.10 8.32 -7.75
N GLU A 15 9.05 8.62 -8.65
CA GLU A 15 8.93 8.18 -10.04
C GLU A 15 8.78 6.66 -10.12
N SER A 16 9.57 5.94 -9.34
CA SER A 16 9.51 4.47 -9.32
C SER A 16 8.14 3.96 -8.86
N THR A 17 7.54 4.59 -7.85
CA THR A 17 6.22 4.15 -7.37
C THR A 17 5.10 4.51 -8.35
N PHE A 18 5.23 5.60 -9.10
CA PHE A 18 4.30 5.91 -10.18
C PHE A 18 4.31 4.82 -11.26
N ASP A 19 5.50 4.33 -11.62
CA ASP A 19 5.63 3.23 -12.57
C ASP A 19 4.96 1.96 -12.05
N LEU A 20 5.10 1.67 -10.78
CA LEU A 20 4.44 0.51 -10.16
C LEU A 20 2.93 0.62 -10.21
N ILE A 21 2.40 1.83 -9.98
CA ILE A 21 0.96 2.08 -10.06
C ILE A 21 0.46 1.87 -11.49
N ASP A 22 1.17 2.46 -12.45
CA ASP A 22 0.74 2.49 -13.85
C ASP A 22 0.91 1.15 -14.54
N GLU A 23 2.05 0.50 -14.38
CA GLU A 23 2.42 -0.69 -15.14
C GLU A 23 2.14 -2.00 -14.43
N HIS A 24 2.15 -1.99 -13.09
CA HIS A 24 2.08 -3.23 -12.30
C HIS A 24 0.89 -3.31 -11.37
N ASN A 25 0.03 -2.31 -11.37
CA ASN A 25 -1.15 -2.25 -10.47
C ASN A 25 -0.77 -2.43 -9.00
N LYS A 26 0.36 -1.84 -8.62
CA LYS A 26 0.88 -1.89 -7.26
C LYS A 26 0.90 -0.51 -6.64
N ILE A 27 0.71 -0.45 -5.32
CA ILE A 27 0.86 0.77 -4.55
C ILE A 27 1.81 0.51 -3.38
N VAL A 28 2.57 1.53 -2.99
CA VAL A 28 3.57 1.40 -1.93
C VAL A 28 3.18 2.29 -0.76
N PHE A 29 3.21 1.71 0.45
CA PHE A 29 2.94 2.43 1.70
C PHE A 29 4.08 2.27 2.68
N ILE A 30 4.31 3.32 3.45
CA ILE A 30 5.07 3.18 4.69
C ILE A 30 4.08 2.70 5.73
N VAL A 31 4.46 1.65 6.47
CA VAL A 31 3.57 0.98 7.41
C VAL A 31 4.23 0.89 8.78
N ASP A 32 3.44 0.52 9.79
CA ASP A 32 3.95 0.25 11.11
C ASP A 32 5.00 -0.87 11.03
N ARG A 33 6.16 -0.64 11.61
CA ARG A 33 7.27 -1.59 11.58
C ARG A 33 6.89 -2.96 12.16
N ASN A 34 5.98 -2.99 13.12
CA ASN A 34 5.54 -4.22 13.77
C ASN A 34 4.38 -4.91 13.07
N ALA A 35 3.83 -4.30 12.02
CA ALA A 35 2.72 -4.89 11.27
C ALA A 35 3.22 -6.03 10.37
N ASN A 36 2.48 -7.13 10.30
CA ASN A 36 2.77 -8.22 9.38
C ASN A 36 1.95 -8.07 8.10
N LYS A 37 2.23 -8.93 7.11
CA LYS A 37 1.56 -8.89 5.80
C LYS A 37 0.04 -9.00 5.92
N TYR A 38 -0.45 -9.83 6.82
CA TYR A 38 -1.89 -10.06 6.98
C TYR A 38 -2.58 -8.82 7.56
N GLN A 39 -1.95 -8.16 8.49
CA GLN A 39 -2.47 -6.92 9.08
C GLN A 39 -2.49 -5.79 8.04
N ILE A 40 -1.43 -5.67 7.24
CA ILE A 40 -1.33 -4.67 6.19
C ILE A 40 -2.41 -4.89 5.14
N ARG A 41 -2.57 -6.13 4.69
CA ARG A 41 -3.59 -6.52 3.73
C ARG A 41 -4.99 -6.17 4.24
N GLU A 42 -5.31 -6.58 5.46
CA GLU A 42 -6.60 -6.31 6.06
C GLU A 42 -6.86 -4.81 6.14
N ALA A 43 -5.86 -4.03 6.55
CA ALA A 43 -6.00 -2.58 6.67
C ALA A 43 -6.35 -1.93 5.33
N ILE A 44 -5.62 -2.27 4.27
CA ILE A 44 -5.89 -1.72 2.94
C ILE A 44 -7.28 -2.14 2.46
N GLU A 45 -7.62 -3.41 2.60
CA GLU A 45 -8.93 -3.92 2.16
C GLU A 45 -10.09 -3.26 2.89
N GLN A 46 -9.93 -3.05 4.18
CA GLN A 46 -11.01 -2.46 4.99
C GLN A 46 -11.13 -0.95 4.81
N ILE A 47 -10.03 -0.23 4.71
CA ILE A 47 -10.06 1.23 4.57
C ILE A 47 -10.50 1.65 3.16
N TYR A 48 -9.95 1.00 2.13
CA TYR A 48 -10.14 1.43 0.74
C TYR A 48 -11.08 0.53 -0.06
N ASN A 49 -11.57 -0.55 0.54
CA ASN A 49 -12.51 -1.48 -0.10
C ASN A 49 -11.99 -2.01 -1.44
N VAL A 50 -10.76 -2.47 -1.44
CA VAL A 50 -10.11 -3.08 -2.61
C VAL A 50 -9.68 -4.50 -2.28
N ARG A 51 -9.40 -5.30 -3.33
CA ARG A 51 -8.88 -6.66 -3.17
C ARG A 51 -7.39 -6.66 -3.41
N ILE A 52 -6.68 -7.41 -2.57
CA ILE A 52 -5.23 -7.51 -2.63
C ILE A 52 -4.82 -8.90 -3.10
N VAL A 53 -3.91 -8.96 -4.07
CA VAL A 53 -3.34 -10.23 -4.54
C VAL A 53 -2.11 -10.59 -3.72
N LYS A 54 -1.25 -9.62 -3.46
CA LYS A 54 0.04 -9.89 -2.82
C LYS A 54 0.53 -8.67 -2.04
N VAL A 55 1.16 -8.94 -0.91
CA VAL A 55 1.85 -7.91 -0.11
C VAL A 55 3.28 -8.37 0.11
N ASN A 56 4.24 -7.56 -0.30
CA ASN A 56 5.66 -7.75 -0.01
C ASN A 56 6.11 -6.61 0.90
N THR A 57 6.94 -6.91 1.89
CA THR A 57 7.45 -5.90 2.80
C THR A 57 8.97 -5.88 2.79
N MET A 58 9.53 -4.72 3.07
CA MET A 58 10.97 -4.59 3.29
C MET A 58 11.22 -3.53 4.36
N ILE A 59 12.33 -3.67 5.05
CA ILE A 59 12.80 -2.67 6.01
C ILE A 59 13.98 -1.96 5.39
N THR A 60 13.89 -0.63 5.32
CA THR A 60 14.98 0.19 4.77
C THR A 60 16.13 0.31 5.78
N PRO A 61 17.34 0.72 5.35
CA PRO A 61 18.45 0.99 6.27
C PRO A 61 18.11 2.01 7.36
N ALA A 62 17.15 2.91 7.10
CA ALA A 62 16.70 3.89 8.08
C ALA A 62 15.72 3.32 9.11
N GLY A 63 15.36 2.03 9.01
CA GLY A 63 14.43 1.38 9.91
C GLY A 63 12.96 1.56 9.57
N THR A 64 12.66 2.12 8.40
CA THR A 64 11.30 2.32 7.92
C THR A 64 10.82 1.06 7.20
N LYS A 65 9.61 0.62 7.49
CA LYS A 65 9.02 -0.54 6.80
C LYS A 65 8.15 -0.07 5.65
N LYS A 66 8.43 -0.58 4.45
CA LYS A 66 7.63 -0.33 3.24
C LYS A 66 6.86 -1.57 2.86
N ALA A 67 5.64 -1.40 2.41
CA ALA A 67 4.80 -2.48 1.89
C ALA A 67 4.49 -2.22 0.42
N TYR A 68 4.81 -3.19 -0.40
CA TYR A 68 4.49 -3.19 -1.84
C TYR A 68 3.24 -4.03 -2.01
N ILE A 69 2.15 -3.39 -2.42
CA ILE A 69 0.82 -3.98 -2.39
C ILE A 69 0.32 -4.11 -3.82
N LYS A 70 0.12 -5.35 -4.27
CA LYS A 70 -0.43 -5.62 -5.60
C LYS A 70 -1.93 -5.82 -5.48
N LEU A 71 -2.69 -5.01 -6.21
CA LEU A 71 -4.14 -5.12 -6.24
C LEU A 71 -4.59 -6.20 -7.21
N HIS A 72 -5.76 -6.77 -6.93
CA HIS A 72 -6.44 -7.68 -7.83
C HIS A 72 -6.77 -6.92 -9.13
N PRO A 73 -6.75 -7.61 -10.30
CA PRO A 73 -7.08 -6.93 -11.57
C PRO A 73 -8.45 -6.25 -11.62
N SER A 74 -9.38 -6.65 -10.75
CA SER A 74 -10.69 -6.00 -10.66
C SER A 74 -10.63 -4.59 -10.04
N ASP A 75 -9.53 -4.26 -9.39
CA ASP A 75 -9.32 -2.96 -8.74
C ASP A 75 -8.13 -2.25 -9.36
N SER A 76 -8.17 -0.93 -9.39
CA SER A 76 -7.11 -0.12 -10.02
C SER A 76 -6.28 0.62 -8.99
N ALA A 77 -4.96 0.39 -9.02
CA ALA A 77 -4.02 1.13 -8.18
C ALA A 77 -4.03 2.62 -8.55
N ALA A 78 -4.26 2.94 -9.82
CA ALA A 78 -4.36 4.33 -10.27
C ALA A 78 -5.58 5.03 -9.66
N GLU A 79 -6.72 4.37 -9.63
CA GLU A 79 -7.91 4.93 -8.98
C GLU A 79 -7.70 5.11 -7.48
N LEU A 80 -7.07 4.13 -6.85
CA LEU A 80 -6.73 4.24 -5.43
C LEU A 80 -5.79 5.42 -5.17
N ALA A 81 -4.81 5.61 -6.04
CA ALA A 81 -3.87 6.72 -5.93
C ALA A 81 -4.59 8.08 -6.03
N ILE A 82 -5.60 8.18 -6.88
CA ILE A 82 -6.43 9.39 -6.99
C ILE A 82 -7.16 9.64 -5.66
N LYS A 83 -7.74 8.61 -5.08
CA LYS A 83 -8.42 8.72 -3.77
C LYS A 83 -7.47 9.13 -2.66
N LEU A 84 -6.21 8.73 -2.76
CA LEU A 84 -5.18 9.09 -1.79
C LEU A 84 -4.61 10.48 -2.01
N GLY A 85 -4.96 11.13 -3.12
CA GLY A 85 -4.43 12.44 -3.45
C GLY A 85 -3.01 12.44 -4.00
N ILE A 86 -2.55 11.29 -4.51
CA ILE A 86 -1.20 11.14 -5.08
C ILE A 86 -1.15 11.71 -6.51
N PHE A 87 -2.21 11.55 -7.25
CA PHE A 87 -2.34 12.04 -8.64
C PHE A 87 -3.16 13.32 -8.69
#